data_7a1630246cd6a00e145e297b58e1ebd1
#
_entry.id   7a1630246cd6a00e145e297b58e1ebd1
#
_cell.length_a   1.000
_cell.length_b   1.000
_cell.length_c   1.000
_cell.angle_alpha   90.00
_cell.angle_beta   90.00
_cell.angle_gamma   90.00
#
_symmetry.space_group_name_H-M   'P 1'
#
loop_
_entity.id
_entity.type
_entity.pdbx_description
1 polymer ?
#
loop_
_entity_poly.entity_id
_entity_poly.type
_entity_poly.pdbx_seq_one_letter_code
_entity_poly.pdbx_strand_id
1 'polypeptide(L)'
;RRLLRFRPYFDRSGGGVTFSGGEPLFQPEFLAECLARLRKAGVHTCLDTSGAGLGAYEDILSCTDLLLYDVKHEAPEEYQRVTGRSMERTLAFVEAVRRAGTPMWVRHVVVPGLTDQEEHLAALRRYVDDLPNVQKVELLPFHKLGAEKYRGLGRTDPLAEVPAMDPELCRQLQERWFSDLNG
;
A
#
# COMPACT_ATOMS: atom_id res chain seq x y z
N ARG A 1 12.96 -22.10 -0.82
CA ARG A 1 13.09 -23.09 -1.92
C ARG A 1 11.88 -23.13 -2.85
N ARG A 2 10.63 -23.08 -2.35
CA ARG A 2 9.44 -23.13 -3.25
C ARG A 2 9.38 -21.95 -4.23
N LEU A 3 9.63 -20.73 -3.79
CA LEU A 3 9.59 -19.53 -4.63
C LEU A 3 10.64 -19.56 -5.75
N LEU A 4 11.82 -20.12 -5.52
CA LEU A 4 12.88 -20.19 -6.52
C LEU A 4 12.56 -21.13 -7.71
N ARG A 5 11.51 -21.95 -7.62
CA ARG A 5 11.00 -22.72 -8.77
C ARG A 5 10.38 -21.82 -9.83
N PHE A 6 9.94 -20.63 -9.46
CA PHE A 6 9.36 -19.64 -10.36
C PHE A 6 10.42 -18.73 -11.01
N ARG A 7 11.71 -18.94 -10.72
CA ARG A 7 12.81 -18.16 -11.25
C ARG A 7 12.73 -17.91 -12.76
N PRO A 8 12.47 -18.93 -13.62
CA PRO A 8 12.38 -18.72 -15.06
C PRO A 8 11.27 -17.72 -15.48
N TYR A 9 10.21 -17.61 -14.67
CA TYR A 9 9.15 -16.62 -14.91
C TYR A 9 9.60 -15.22 -14.48
N PHE A 10 10.27 -15.10 -13.34
CA PHE A 10 10.81 -13.81 -12.86
C PHE A 10 11.83 -13.24 -13.86
N ASP A 11 12.74 -14.08 -14.32
CA ASP A 11 13.79 -13.68 -15.28
C ASP A 11 13.22 -13.22 -16.63
N ARG A 12 12.06 -13.76 -17.04
CA ARG A 12 11.38 -13.36 -18.27
C ARG A 12 10.54 -12.09 -18.16
N SER A 13 9.87 -11.91 -17.02
CA SER A 13 8.89 -10.83 -16.82
C SER A 13 9.48 -9.58 -16.16
N GLY A 14 10.72 -9.67 -15.64
CA GLY A 14 11.26 -8.67 -14.72
C GLY A 14 10.54 -8.63 -13.37
N GLY A 15 9.67 -9.62 -13.10
CA GLY A 15 8.92 -9.73 -11.86
C GLY A 15 9.70 -10.34 -10.70
N GLY A 16 9.00 -10.60 -9.61
CA GLY A 16 9.62 -11.11 -8.39
C GLY A 16 8.63 -11.63 -7.38
N VAL A 17 8.90 -11.36 -6.11
CA VAL A 17 8.08 -11.79 -4.98
C VAL A 17 7.54 -10.57 -4.25
N THR A 18 6.21 -10.50 -4.13
CA THR A 18 5.53 -9.50 -3.30
C THR A 18 5.16 -10.12 -1.96
N PHE A 19 5.56 -9.47 -0.88
CA PHE A 19 5.12 -9.77 0.47
C PHE A 19 3.87 -8.93 0.77
N SER A 20 2.79 -9.62 1.04
CA SER A 20 1.45 -9.08 1.32
C SER A 20 0.79 -9.91 2.40
N GLY A 21 -0.50 -9.73 2.65
CA GLY A 21 -1.29 -10.52 3.60
C GLY A 21 -2.13 -9.65 4.50
N GLY A 22 -2.09 -9.79 5.83
CA GLY A 22 -2.65 -8.79 6.74
C GLY A 22 -1.81 -7.52 6.70
N GLU A 23 -0.82 -7.42 7.57
CA GLU A 23 0.22 -6.38 7.51
C GLU A 23 1.57 -7.08 7.71
N PRO A 24 2.41 -7.16 6.65
CA PRO A 24 3.69 -7.88 6.71
C PRO A 24 4.64 -7.33 7.78
N LEU A 25 4.58 -6.03 8.02
CA LEU A 25 5.41 -5.34 9.02
C LEU A 25 5.10 -5.72 10.48
N PHE A 26 4.07 -6.55 10.72
CA PHE A 26 3.82 -7.14 12.04
C PHE A 26 4.66 -8.38 12.33
N GLN A 27 5.42 -8.87 11.36
CA GLN A 27 6.36 -9.99 11.50
C GLN A 27 7.75 -9.57 10.98
N PRO A 28 8.39 -8.54 11.57
CA PRO A 28 9.53 -7.87 10.98
C PRO A 28 10.75 -8.80 10.83
N GLU A 29 11.05 -9.66 11.81
CA GLU A 29 12.21 -10.57 11.75
C GLU A 29 12.02 -11.61 10.62
N PHE A 30 10.83 -12.20 10.54
CA PHE A 30 10.51 -13.17 9.47
C PHE A 30 10.56 -12.52 8.10
N LEU A 31 10.01 -11.32 7.97
CA LEU A 31 9.99 -10.55 6.72
C LEU A 31 11.42 -10.20 6.28
N ALA A 32 12.23 -9.65 7.17
CA ALA A 32 13.62 -9.28 6.89
C ALA A 32 14.45 -10.50 6.44
N GLU A 33 14.33 -11.64 7.12
CA GLU A 33 15.03 -12.86 6.72
C GLU A 33 14.62 -13.35 5.33
N CYS A 34 13.31 -13.32 5.02
CA CYS A 34 12.80 -13.72 3.72
C CYS A 34 13.30 -12.80 2.60
N LEU A 35 13.23 -11.48 2.79
CA LEU A 35 13.70 -10.47 1.84
C LEU A 35 15.20 -10.61 1.59
N ALA A 36 16.01 -10.73 2.64
CA ALA A 36 17.45 -10.92 2.52
C ALA A 36 17.84 -12.18 1.71
N ARG A 37 17.11 -13.29 1.93
CA ARG A 37 17.32 -14.52 1.15
C ARG A 37 16.96 -14.38 -0.31
N LEU A 38 15.89 -13.65 -0.63
CA LEU A 38 15.48 -13.41 -2.02
C LEU A 38 16.45 -12.46 -2.72
N ARG A 39 16.86 -11.37 -2.06
CA ARG A 39 17.87 -10.45 -2.56
C ARG A 39 19.18 -11.17 -2.85
N LYS A 40 19.67 -12.04 -1.94
CA LYS A 40 20.86 -12.87 -2.16
C LYS A 40 20.70 -13.81 -3.38
N ALA A 41 19.47 -14.24 -3.67
CA ALA A 41 19.16 -15.04 -4.84
C ALA A 41 18.96 -14.21 -6.11
N GLY A 42 19.09 -12.88 -6.08
CA GLY A 42 18.85 -11.97 -7.20
C GLY A 42 17.41 -11.96 -7.68
N VAL A 43 16.44 -12.11 -6.76
CA VAL A 43 15.01 -12.05 -7.06
C VAL A 43 14.50 -10.68 -6.63
N HIS A 44 13.81 -9.96 -7.51
CA HIS A 44 13.16 -8.70 -7.22
C HIS A 44 12.13 -8.86 -6.09
N THR A 45 12.15 -7.93 -5.14
CA THR A 45 11.31 -7.97 -3.95
C THR A 45 10.38 -6.76 -3.89
N CYS A 46 9.13 -7.02 -3.59
CA CYS A 46 8.12 -5.99 -3.39
C CYS A 46 7.44 -6.18 -2.02
N LEU A 47 7.19 -5.08 -1.33
CA LEU A 47 6.47 -5.06 -0.06
C LEU A 47 5.16 -4.30 -0.22
N ASP A 48 4.05 -4.97 0.03
CA ASP A 48 2.69 -4.44 0.00
C ASP A 48 2.22 -4.17 1.44
N THR A 49 2.12 -2.91 1.83
CA THR A 49 1.94 -2.49 3.22
C THR A 49 1.18 -1.18 3.36
N SER A 50 0.49 -1.01 4.49
CA SER A 50 -0.05 0.28 4.94
C SER A 50 0.94 1.10 5.77
N GLY A 51 2.15 0.59 6.00
CA GLY A 51 3.16 1.22 6.85
C GLY A 51 2.92 1.10 8.35
N ALA A 52 1.86 0.42 8.78
CA ALA A 52 1.48 0.31 10.21
C ALA A 52 2.33 -0.73 10.97
N GLY A 53 3.64 -0.68 10.81
CA GLY A 53 4.58 -1.66 11.35
C GLY A 53 4.96 -1.50 12.82
N LEU A 54 5.85 -2.39 13.27
CA LEU A 54 6.35 -2.44 14.65
C LEU A 54 7.73 -1.78 14.83
N GLY A 55 8.31 -1.20 13.78
CA GLY A 55 9.70 -0.69 13.76
C GLY A 55 10.66 -1.67 13.08
N ALA A 56 11.98 -1.45 13.28
CA ALA A 56 13.05 -2.26 12.67
C ALA A 56 13.00 -2.29 11.13
N TYR A 57 12.82 -1.12 10.53
CA TYR A 57 12.57 -1.00 9.08
C TYR A 57 13.83 -1.08 8.22
N GLU A 58 15.01 -0.79 8.76
CA GLU A 58 16.26 -0.66 8.02
C GLU A 58 16.59 -1.94 7.24
N ASP A 59 16.59 -3.09 7.90
CA ASP A 59 16.90 -4.38 7.29
C ASP A 59 15.86 -4.78 6.23
N ILE A 60 14.59 -4.48 6.48
CA ILE A 60 13.48 -4.72 5.55
C ILE A 60 13.66 -3.86 4.29
N LEU A 61 13.79 -2.55 4.47
CA LEU A 61 13.87 -1.59 3.35
C LEU A 61 15.14 -1.76 2.53
N SER A 62 16.27 -2.11 3.16
CA SER A 62 17.53 -2.40 2.46
C SER A 62 17.42 -3.57 1.48
N CYS A 63 16.44 -4.46 1.69
CA CYS A 63 16.19 -5.64 0.87
C CYS A 63 14.86 -5.57 0.09
N THR A 64 14.23 -4.38 0.00
CA THR A 64 12.98 -4.13 -0.74
C THR A 64 13.28 -3.27 -1.96
N ASP A 65 12.95 -3.78 -3.15
CA ASP A 65 13.18 -3.07 -4.41
C ASP A 65 12.03 -2.14 -4.78
N LEU A 66 10.80 -2.44 -4.32
CA LEU A 66 9.60 -1.64 -4.55
C LEU A 66 8.64 -1.72 -3.36
N LEU A 67 8.04 -0.61 -3.01
CA LEU A 67 6.90 -0.55 -2.09
C LEU A 67 5.60 -0.37 -2.85
N LEU A 68 4.57 -1.13 -2.48
CA LEU A 68 3.17 -0.82 -2.74
C LEU A 68 2.61 -0.27 -1.43
N TYR A 69 2.46 1.05 -1.36
CA TYR A 69 2.09 1.74 -0.13
C TYR A 69 0.62 2.14 -0.15
N ASP A 70 -0.18 1.50 0.70
CA ASP A 70 -1.60 1.79 0.84
C ASP A 70 -1.84 2.97 1.77
N VAL A 71 -2.08 4.14 1.22
CA VAL A 71 -2.53 5.31 1.99
C VAL A 71 -3.99 5.11 2.39
N LYS A 72 -4.25 4.97 3.70
CA LYS A 72 -5.61 4.79 4.23
C LYS A 72 -6.34 6.13 4.42
N HIS A 73 -5.62 7.14 4.86
CA HIS A 73 -6.04 8.55 4.91
C HIS A 73 -4.81 9.42 5.13
N GLU A 74 -4.85 10.68 4.68
CA GLU A 74 -3.74 11.63 4.83
C GLU A 74 -3.80 12.42 6.16
N ALA A 75 -5.02 12.58 6.73
CA ALA A 75 -5.23 13.29 7.99
C ALA A 75 -5.23 12.32 9.19
N PRO A 76 -4.49 12.61 10.29
CA PRO A 76 -4.37 11.71 11.44
C PRO A 76 -5.70 11.33 12.10
N GLU A 77 -6.62 12.29 12.27
CA GLU A 77 -7.92 12.06 12.89
C GLU A 77 -8.77 11.10 12.05
N GLU A 78 -8.81 11.33 10.74
CA GLU A 78 -9.54 10.51 9.79
C GLU A 78 -8.88 9.14 9.61
N TYR A 79 -7.54 9.09 9.62
CA TYR A 79 -6.80 7.83 9.62
C TYR A 79 -7.22 6.96 10.82
N GLN A 80 -7.30 7.56 12.02
CA GLN A 80 -7.76 6.86 13.23
C GLN A 80 -9.22 6.43 13.11
N ARG A 81 -10.09 7.25 12.52
CA ARG A 81 -11.50 6.91 12.29
C ARG A 81 -11.65 5.71 11.36
N VAL A 82 -10.89 5.68 10.25
CA VAL A 82 -10.96 4.63 9.23
C VAL A 82 -10.30 3.33 9.68
N THR A 83 -9.16 3.43 10.37
CA THR A 83 -8.33 2.26 10.70
C THR A 83 -8.49 1.78 12.14
N GLY A 84 -9.02 2.62 13.03
CA GLY A 84 -9.06 2.41 14.48
C GLY A 84 -7.69 2.54 15.15
N ARG A 85 -6.68 3.13 14.48
CA ARG A 85 -5.28 3.19 14.95
C ARG A 85 -4.69 4.58 14.78
N SER A 86 -3.72 4.93 15.64
CA SER A 86 -2.89 6.12 15.45
C SER A 86 -2.05 6.02 14.17
N MET A 87 -1.86 7.14 13.49
CA MET A 87 -1.03 7.26 12.28
C MET A 87 0.48 7.27 12.58
N GLU A 88 0.89 7.36 13.86
CA GLU A 88 2.30 7.52 14.26
C GLU A 88 3.24 6.46 13.66
N ARG A 89 2.80 5.19 13.65
CA ARG A 89 3.61 4.09 13.08
C ARG A 89 3.81 4.25 11.59
N THR A 90 2.77 4.67 10.88
CA THR A 90 2.81 4.93 9.44
C THR A 90 3.73 6.10 9.13
N LEU A 91 3.68 7.18 9.92
CA LEU A 91 4.59 8.32 9.78
C LEU A 91 6.06 7.90 10.04
N ALA A 92 6.31 7.10 11.07
CA ALA A 92 7.64 6.57 11.35
C ALA A 92 8.17 5.67 10.22
N PHE A 93 7.28 4.88 9.59
CA PHE A 93 7.62 4.09 8.41
C PHE A 93 7.98 4.97 7.21
N VAL A 94 7.19 5.99 6.90
CA VAL A 94 7.47 6.95 5.81
C VAL A 94 8.84 7.62 5.98
N GLU A 95 9.19 8.02 7.20
CA GLU A 95 10.51 8.57 7.50
C GLU A 95 11.64 7.55 7.29
N ALA A 96 11.43 6.28 7.61
CA ALA A 96 12.40 5.24 7.31
C ALA A 96 12.55 5.02 5.80
N VAL A 97 11.45 5.04 5.03
CA VAL A 97 11.46 4.95 3.56
C VAL A 97 12.22 6.14 2.95
N ARG A 98 12.01 7.36 3.48
CA ARG A 98 12.74 8.56 3.06
C ARG A 98 14.26 8.37 3.18
N ARG A 99 14.71 7.84 4.34
CA ARG A 99 16.14 7.56 4.58
C ARG A 99 16.69 6.43 3.70
N ALA A 100 15.88 5.40 3.45
CA ALA A 100 16.29 4.25 2.64
C ALA A 100 16.33 4.53 1.13
N GLY A 101 15.59 5.52 0.66
CA GLY A 101 15.47 5.82 -0.76
C GLY A 101 14.68 4.79 -1.56
N THR A 102 13.91 3.91 -0.91
CA THR A 102 13.17 2.83 -1.58
C THR A 102 12.07 3.39 -2.48
N PRO A 103 12.00 2.99 -3.77
CA PRO A 103 10.94 3.41 -4.68
C PRO A 103 9.54 3.00 -4.18
N MET A 104 8.53 3.83 -4.48
CA MET A 104 7.19 3.64 -3.97
C MET A 104 6.13 3.82 -5.05
N TRP A 105 5.20 2.90 -5.12
CA TRP A 105 3.89 3.10 -5.76
C TRP A 105 2.85 3.30 -4.68
N VAL A 106 2.20 4.45 -4.72
CA VAL A 106 1.13 4.78 -3.77
C VAL A 106 -0.19 4.24 -4.29
N ARG A 107 -0.96 3.60 -3.41
CA ARG A 107 -2.33 3.17 -3.70
C ARG A 107 -3.30 3.80 -2.71
N HIS A 108 -4.46 4.17 -3.19
CA HIS A 108 -5.54 4.70 -2.37
C HIS A 108 -6.90 4.19 -2.86
N VAL A 109 -7.72 3.69 -1.94
CA VAL A 109 -9.08 3.21 -2.27
C VAL A 109 -10.05 4.38 -2.26
N VAL A 110 -10.70 4.61 -3.41
CA VAL A 110 -11.75 5.62 -3.55
C VAL A 110 -13.09 5.03 -3.13
N VAL A 111 -13.63 5.52 -2.03
CA VAL A 111 -14.90 5.09 -1.43
C VAL A 111 -15.95 6.18 -1.65
N PRO A 112 -17.06 5.88 -2.37
CA PRO A 112 -18.10 6.87 -2.64
C PRO A 112 -18.65 7.55 -1.38
N GLY A 113 -18.71 8.88 -1.42
CA GLY A 113 -19.18 9.71 -0.32
C GLY A 113 -18.20 9.87 0.85
N LEU A 114 -17.02 9.22 0.80
CA LEU A 114 -16.01 9.30 1.87
C LEU A 114 -14.67 9.83 1.36
N THR A 115 -14.14 9.26 0.27
CA THR A 115 -12.81 9.61 -0.24
C THR A 115 -12.80 9.98 -1.73
N ASP A 116 -13.97 10.16 -2.35
CA ASP A 116 -14.17 10.57 -3.75
C ASP A 116 -14.38 12.09 -3.92
N GLN A 117 -14.43 12.84 -2.81
CA GLN A 117 -14.68 14.28 -2.83
C GLN A 117 -13.43 15.07 -3.25
N GLU A 118 -13.63 16.22 -3.88
CA GLU A 118 -12.53 17.05 -4.40
C GLU A 118 -11.56 17.51 -3.29
N GLU A 119 -12.09 17.88 -2.14
CA GLU A 119 -11.29 18.33 -0.99
C GLU A 119 -10.37 17.22 -0.50
N HIS A 120 -10.90 15.98 -0.42
CA HIS A 120 -10.09 14.82 -0.03
C HIS A 120 -9.01 14.51 -1.07
N LEU A 121 -9.36 14.47 -2.36
CA LEU A 121 -8.40 14.18 -3.42
C LEU A 121 -7.32 15.26 -3.55
N ALA A 122 -7.69 16.53 -3.32
CA ALA A 122 -6.71 17.62 -3.24
C ALA A 122 -5.77 17.48 -2.02
N ALA A 123 -6.28 17.03 -0.88
CA ALA A 123 -5.47 16.76 0.31
C ALA A 123 -4.57 15.55 0.10
N LEU A 124 -5.09 14.47 -0.48
CA LEU A 124 -4.32 13.29 -0.86
C LEU A 124 -3.20 13.65 -1.84
N ARG A 125 -3.48 14.49 -2.84
CA ARG A 125 -2.46 14.95 -3.79
C ARG A 125 -1.31 15.66 -3.06
N ARG A 126 -1.60 16.62 -2.18
CA ARG A 126 -0.58 17.31 -1.38
C ARG A 126 0.23 16.34 -0.51
N TYR A 127 -0.44 15.37 0.10
CA TYR A 127 0.21 14.33 0.90
C TYR A 127 1.17 13.48 0.04
N VAL A 128 0.73 13.07 -1.15
CA VAL A 128 1.55 12.30 -2.10
C VAL A 128 2.76 13.10 -2.58
N ASP A 129 2.59 14.39 -2.85
CA ASP A 129 3.68 15.27 -3.27
C ASP A 129 4.77 15.43 -2.20
N ASP A 130 4.42 15.27 -0.91
CA ASP A 130 5.37 15.29 0.20
C ASP A 130 5.99 13.91 0.51
N LEU A 131 5.46 12.81 -0.04
CA LEU A 131 6.02 11.48 0.15
C LEU A 131 7.36 11.31 -0.58
N PRO A 132 8.30 10.51 -0.01
CA PRO A 132 9.57 10.24 -0.68
C PRO A 132 9.42 9.25 -1.83
N ASN A 133 10.20 9.45 -2.88
CA ASN A 133 10.47 8.43 -3.91
C ASN A 133 9.22 7.83 -4.59
N VAL A 134 8.13 8.58 -4.70
CA VAL A 134 6.92 8.14 -5.40
C VAL A 134 7.20 8.07 -6.90
N GLN A 135 6.95 6.90 -7.49
CA GLN A 135 7.07 6.68 -8.93
C GLN A 135 5.72 6.58 -9.61
N LYS A 136 4.70 6.13 -8.86
CA LYS A 136 3.36 5.91 -9.41
C LYS A 136 2.30 6.11 -8.31
N VAL A 137 1.12 6.54 -8.72
CA VAL A 137 -0.09 6.56 -7.90
C VAL A 137 -1.19 5.75 -8.58
N GLU A 138 -1.90 4.93 -7.81
CA GLU A 138 -3.06 4.17 -8.28
C GLU A 138 -4.26 4.43 -7.37
N LEU A 139 -5.30 5.03 -7.93
CA LEU A 139 -6.61 5.07 -7.30
C LEU A 139 -7.35 3.76 -7.57
N LEU A 140 -7.76 3.08 -6.51
CA LEU A 140 -8.43 1.79 -6.59
C LEU A 140 -9.93 1.97 -6.33
N PRO A 141 -10.83 1.50 -7.20
CA PRO A 141 -12.25 1.61 -6.96
C PRO A 141 -12.66 0.71 -5.77
N PHE A 142 -13.41 1.27 -4.82
CA PHE A 142 -13.97 0.49 -3.72
C PHE A 142 -14.91 -0.60 -4.24
N HIS A 143 -14.77 -1.81 -3.71
CA HIS A 143 -15.62 -2.96 -4.05
C HIS A 143 -16.01 -3.75 -2.79
N LYS A 144 -17.16 -4.43 -2.83
CA LYS A 144 -17.74 -5.16 -1.68
C LYS A 144 -17.18 -6.57 -1.44
N LEU A 145 -16.11 -6.99 -2.13
CA LEU A 145 -15.52 -8.33 -1.94
C LEU A 145 -14.99 -8.59 -0.52
N GLY A 146 -14.69 -7.54 0.24
CA GLY A 146 -14.29 -7.64 1.64
C GLY A 146 -15.42 -7.93 2.62
N ALA A 147 -16.69 -7.72 2.25
CA ALA A 147 -17.84 -7.84 3.15
C ALA A 147 -18.00 -9.25 3.76
N GLU A 148 -17.64 -10.29 3.00
CA GLU A 148 -17.69 -11.68 3.50
C GLU A 148 -16.70 -11.93 4.66
N LYS A 149 -15.56 -11.22 4.68
CA LYS A 149 -14.60 -11.34 5.79
C LYS A 149 -15.18 -10.80 7.09
N TYR A 150 -15.91 -9.68 7.03
CA TYR A 150 -16.61 -9.14 8.21
C TYR A 150 -17.64 -10.14 8.75
N ARG A 151 -18.43 -10.73 7.85
CA ARG A 151 -19.43 -11.75 8.22
C ARG A 151 -18.77 -12.96 8.86
N GLY A 152 -17.68 -13.48 8.26
CA GLY A 152 -16.92 -14.62 8.79
C GLY A 152 -16.29 -14.34 10.17
N LEU A 153 -16.03 -13.08 10.52
CA LEU A 153 -15.50 -12.65 11.81
C LEU A 153 -16.61 -12.26 12.81
N GLY A 154 -17.90 -12.37 12.45
CA GLY A 154 -19.02 -11.93 13.28
C GLY A 154 -19.03 -10.42 13.53
N ARG A 155 -18.46 -9.62 12.61
CA ARG A 155 -18.39 -8.16 12.72
C ARG A 155 -19.33 -7.49 11.72
N THR A 156 -19.87 -6.34 12.10
CA THR A 156 -20.60 -5.47 11.17
C THR A 156 -19.62 -4.79 10.23
N ASP A 157 -19.89 -4.84 8.93
CA ASP A 157 -19.15 -4.08 7.93
C ASP A 157 -19.58 -2.61 7.99
N PRO A 158 -18.70 -1.66 8.34
CA PRO A 158 -19.06 -0.24 8.43
C PRO A 158 -19.39 0.38 7.06
N LEU A 159 -19.02 -0.28 5.97
CA LEU A 159 -19.28 0.17 4.60
C LEU A 159 -20.38 -0.65 3.90
N ALA A 160 -21.18 -1.42 4.64
CA ALA A 160 -22.22 -2.30 4.07
C ALA A 160 -23.18 -1.57 3.13
N GLU A 161 -23.59 -0.34 3.50
CA GLU A 161 -24.53 0.49 2.74
C GLU A 161 -23.85 1.38 1.66
N VAL A 162 -22.51 1.47 1.67
CA VAL A 162 -21.78 2.25 0.67
C VAL A 162 -21.81 1.48 -0.66
N PRO A 163 -22.21 2.10 -1.79
CA PRO A 163 -22.15 1.45 -3.09
C PRO A 163 -20.71 1.18 -3.52
N ALA A 164 -20.50 0.21 -4.40
CA ALA A 164 -19.22 0.05 -5.06
C ALA A 164 -18.90 1.30 -5.90
N MET A 165 -17.63 1.66 -5.97
CA MET A 165 -17.16 2.77 -6.81
C MET A 165 -17.28 2.39 -8.29
N ASP A 166 -17.78 3.30 -9.11
CA ASP A 166 -17.76 3.16 -10.56
C ASP A 166 -16.28 3.17 -11.04
N PRO A 167 -15.81 2.10 -11.70
CA PRO A 167 -14.43 2.04 -12.17
C PRO A 167 -14.09 3.14 -13.20
N GLU A 168 -15.05 3.56 -14.04
CA GLU A 168 -14.81 4.61 -15.01
C GLU A 168 -14.69 5.97 -14.35
N LEU A 169 -15.53 6.28 -13.36
CA LEU A 169 -15.39 7.51 -12.57
C LEU A 169 -14.05 7.50 -11.78
N CYS A 170 -13.66 6.37 -11.20
CA CYS A 170 -12.36 6.24 -10.52
C CYS A 170 -11.18 6.51 -11.48
N ARG A 171 -11.26 6.03 -12.73
CA ARG A 171 -10.27 6.30 -13.78
C ARG A 171 -10.20 7.79 -14.14
N GLN A 172 -11.35 8.47 -14.24
CA GLN A 172 -11.40 9.91 -14.50
C GLN A 172 -10.77 10.72 -13.35
N LEU A 173 -11.02 10.32 -12.10
CA LEU A 173 -10.36 10.92 -10.92
C LEU A 173 -8.84 10.68 -10.96
N GLN A 174 -8.40 9.48 -11.31
CA GLN A 174 -6.99 9.15 -11.50
C GLN A 174 -6.33 10.06 -12.54
N GLU A 175 -6.93 10.23 -13.69
CA GLU A 175 -6.42 11.07 -14.79
C GLU A 175 -6.38 12.55 -14.38
N ARG A 176 -7.41 13.01 -13.68
CA ARG A 176 -7.49 14.41 -13.25
C ARG A 176 -6.45 14.77 -12.19
N TRP A 177 -6.21 13.90 -11.21
CA TRP A 177 -5.42 14.22 -10.03
C TRP A 177 -3.98 13.71 -10.09
N PHE A 178 -3.71 12.65 -10.84
CA PHE A 178 -2.43 11.92 -10.80
C PHE A 178 -1.94 11.49 -12.20
N SER A 179 -2.33 12.18 -13.27
CA SER A 179 -1.89 11.86 -14.63
C SER A 179 -0.38 11.91 -14.81
N ASP A 180 0.30 12.80 -14.11
CA ASP A 180 1.76 12.96 -14.08
C ASP A 180 2.50 11.86 -13.32
N LEU A 181 1.80 11.05 -12.53
CA LEU A 181 2.32 9.94 -11.74
C LEU A 181 1.74 8.58 -12.17
N ASN A 182 1.30 8.47 -13.41
CA ASN A 182 0.71 7.24 -13.97
C ASN A 182 1.71 6.31 -14.64
N GLY A 183 3.00 6.62 -14.62
CA GLY A 183 4.15 5.81 -15.02
C GLY A 183 4.01 4.89 -16.23
#